data_fad7bfde649096fc7d5aaa6837839240
#
_entry.id   fad7bfde649096fc7d5aaa6837839240
#
_cell.length_a   1.000
_cell.length_b   1.000
_cell.length_c   1.000
_cell.angle_alpha   90.00
_cell.angle_beta   90.00
_cell.angle_gamma   90.00
#
_symmetry.space_group_name_H-M   'P 1'
#
loop_
_entity.id
_entity.type
_entity.pdbx_description
1 polymer ?
#
loop_
_entity_poly.entity_id
_entity_poly.type
_entity_poly.pdbx_seq_one_letter_code
_entity_poly.pdbx_strand_id
1 'polypeptide(L)' 'MDYEKIYKLYVRSVFNDECHDIIRTIMYIQKRFYNMPREFQNANKELDGQAKSRIIQSILWEDEMATKYKLCRA' A
#
# COMPACT_ATOMS: atom_id res chain seq x y z
N MET A 1 17.33 5.66 6.30
CA MET A 1 15.91 5.88 6.05
C MET A 1 15.20 4.55 5.87
N ASP A 2 14.06 4.38 6.50
CA ASP A 2 13.35 3.11 6.47
C ASP A 2 12.37 3.08 5.31
N TYR A 3 12.84 2.60 4.17
CA TYR A 3 12.02 2.56 2.96
C TYR A 3 10.83 1.61 3.08
N GLU A 4 10.98 0.53 3.82
CA GLU A 4 9.88 -0.42 4.00
C GLU A 4 8.73 0.23 4.77
N LYS A 5 9.06 0.99 5.80
CA LYS A 5 8.07 1.68 6.60
C LYS A 5 7.36 2.76 5.79
N ILE A 6 8.12 3.51 5.01
CA ILE A 6 7.57 4.56 4.15
C ILE A 6 6.64 3.95 3.11
N TYR A 7 7.08 2.89 2.46
CA TYR A 7 6.28 2.21 1.44
C TYR A 7 4.97 1.70 2.04
N LYS A 8 5.06 1.02 3.18
CA LYS A 8 3.88 0.48 3.86
C LYS A 8 2.90 1.59 4.22
N LEU A 9 3.40 2.69 4.75
CA LEU A 9 2.56 3.80 5.18
C LEU A 9 1.72 4.35 4.03
N TYR A 10 2.37 4.62 2.90
CA TYR A 10 1.67 5.21 1.75
C TYR A 10 0.75 4.21 1.07
N VAL A 11 1.18 2.97 0.90
CA VAL A 11 0.34 1.94 0.29
C VAL A 11 -0.89 1.69 1.16
N ARG A 12 -0.71 1.64 2.47
CA ARG A 12 -1.81 1.43 3.39
C ARG A 12 -2.82 2.58 3.33
N SER A 13 -2.32 3.81 3.21
CA SER A 13 -3.18 4.98 3.10
C SER A 13 -4.06 4.90 1.86
N VAL A 14 -3.47 4.57 0.71
CA VAL A 14 -4.22 4.41 -0.53
C VAL A 14 -5.19 3.23 -0.43
N PHE A 15 -4.73 2.15 0.19
CA PHE A 15 -5.56 0.96 0.40
C PHE A 15 -6.84 1.31 1.15
N ASN A 16 -6.72 2.11 2.21
CA ASN A 16 -7.88 2.55 2.97
C ASN A 16 -8.81 3.42 2.13
N ASP A 17 -8.24 4.28 1.29
CA ASP A 17 -9.02 5.17 0.43
C ASP A 17 -9.73 4.42 -0.68
N GLU A 18 -9.18 3.29 -1.14
CA GLU A 18 -9.74 2.49 -2.23
C GLU A 18 -10.57 1.32 -1.70
N CYS A 19 -11.23 1.52 -0.58
CA CYS A 19 -12.13 0.54 0.02
C CYS A 19 -11.48 -0.83 0.24
N HIS A 20 -10.21 -0.82 0.61
CA HIS A 20 -9.47 -2.05 0.94
C HIS A 20 -9.37 -3.00 -0.26
N ASP A 21 -9.33 -2.45 -1.47
CA ASP A 21 -9.17 -3.23 -2.69
C ASP A 21 -7.73 -3.09 -3.17
N ILE A 22 -6.96 -4.17 -3.05
CA ILE A 22 -5.52 -4.12 -3.39
C ILE A 22 -5.28 -3.89 -4.87
N ILE A 23 -6.14 -4.42 -5.72
CA ILE A 23 -6.00 -4.22 -7.16
C ILE A 23 -6.16 -2.74 -7.51
N ARG A 24 -7.19 -2.11 -6.98
CA ARG A 24 -7.43 -0.68 -7.21
C ARG A 24 -6.31 0.15 -6.59
N THR A 25 -5.81 -0.28 -5.45
CA THR A 25 -4.70 0.40 -4.77
C THR A 25 -3.46 0.44 -5.67
N ILE A 26 -3.08 -0.70 -6.22
CA ILE A 26 -1.92 -0.79 -7.09
C ILE A 26 -2.12 0.04 -8.35
N MET A 27 -3.30 -0.03 -8.95
CA MET A 27 -3.61 0.75 -10.13
C MET A 27 -3.55 2.26 -9.86
N TYR A 28 -4.08 2.68 -8.72
CA TYR A 28 -4.05 4.08 -8.33
C TYR A 28 -2.60 4.56 -8.19
N ILE A 29 -1.78 3.79 -7.51
CA ILE A 29 -0.38 4.14 -7.30
C ILE A 29 0.36 4.23 -8.63
N GLN A 30 0.14 3.28 -9.52
CA GLN A 30 0.79 3.29 -10.83
C GLN A 30 0.38 4.49 -11.67
N LYS A 31 -0.89 4.84 -11.65
CA LYS A 31 -1.38 5.98 -12.41
C LYS A 31 -0.84 7.31 -11.90
N ARG A 32 -0.65 7.40 -10.59
CA ARG A 32 -0.29 8.67 -9.96
C ARG A 32 1.10 8.65 -9.35
N PHE A 33 1.94 7.73 -9.84
CA PHE A 33 3.26 7.53 -9.27
C PHE A 33 4.07 8.82 -9.20
N TYR A 34 4.08 9.58 -10.29
CA TYR A 34 4.87 10.80 -10.34
C TYR A 34 4.28 11.96 -9.53
N ASN A 35 3.03 11.82 -9.09
CA ASN A 35 2.39 12.77 -8.19
C ASN A 35 2.56 12.38 -6.73
N MET A 36 3.10 11.18 -6.46
CA MET A 36 3.35 10.74 -5.11
C MET A 36 4.56 11.47 -4.51
N PRO A 37 4.65 11.59 -3.18
CA PRO A 37 5.81 12.21 -2.56
C PRO A 37 7.10 11.54 -2.98
N ARG A 38 8.16 12.33 -3.06
CA ARG A 38 9.46 11.83 -3.50
C ARG A 38 9.97 10.70 -2.60
N GLU A 39 9.70 10.79 -1.30
CA GLU A 39 10.11 9.74 -0.38
C GLU A 39 9.48 8.39 -0.73
N PHE A 40 8.22 8.40 -1.16
CA PHE A 40 7.56 7.18 -1.61
C PHE A 40 8.17 6.68 -2.92
N GLN A 41 8.45 7.59 -3.84
CA GLN A 41 9.08 7.21 -5.11
C GLN A 41 10.44 6.57 -4.87
N ASN A 42 11.22 7.13 -3.95
CA ASN A 42 12.52 6.57 -3.59
C ASN A 42 12.36 5.19 -2.94
N ALA A 43 11.41 5.06 -2.03
CA ALA A 43 11.15 3.77 -1.40
C ALA A 43 10.75 2.72 -2.43
N ASN A 44 9.88 3.08 -3.36
CA ASN A 44 9.46 2.17 -4.42
C ASN A 44 10.62 1.72 -5.29
N LYS A 45 11.57 2.63 -5.53
CA LYS A 45 12.74 2.34 -6.35
C LYS A 45 13.73 1.44 -5.60
N GLU A 46 13.93 1.68 -4.31
CA GLU A 46 14.93 0.98 -3.52
C GLU A 46 14.48 -0.41 -3.07
N LEU A 47 13.19 -0.64 -2.94
CA LEU A 47 12.68 -1.94 -2.51
C LEU A 47 12.51 -2.88 -3.69
N ASP A 48 12.92 -4.14 -3.51
CA ASP A 48 12.72 -5.15 -4.54
C ASP A 48 11.30 -5.72 -4.47
N GLY A 49 10.97 -6.60 -5.43
CA GLY A 49 9.65 -7.19 -5.51
C GLY A 49 9.29 -8.04 -4.30
N GLN A 50 10.28 -8.72 -3.71
CA GLN A 50 10.02 -9.55 -2.53
C GLN A 50 9.66 -8.69 -1.33
N ALA A 51 10.40 -7.60 -1.11
CA ALA A 51 10.12 -6.71 0.00
C ALA A 51 8.74 -6.08 -0.14
N LYS A 52 8.41 -5.62 -1.36
CA LYS A 52 7.09 -5.04 -1.63
C LYS A 52 5.99 -6.06 -1.40
N SER A 53 6.19 -7.29 -1.86
CA SER A 53 5.19 -8.34 -1.68
C SER A 53 4.93 -8.64 -0.21
N ARG A 54 5.98 -8.69 0.59
CA ARG A 54 5.84 -8.93 2.03
C ARG A 54 5.07 -7.80 2.69
N ILE A 55 5.34 -6.57 2.29
CA ILE A 55 4.65 -5.41 2.83
C ILE A 55 3.17 -5.47 2.47
N ILE A 56 2.86 -5.78 1.22
CA ILE A 56 1.47 -5.88 0.77
C ILE A 56 0.76 -7.01 1.51
N GLN A 57 1.41 -8.16 1.68
CA GLN A 57 0.84 -9.26 2.43
C GLN A 57 0.55 -8.87 3.87
N SER A 58 1.45 -8.10 4.47
CA SER A 58 1.25 -7.60 5.83
C SER A 58 0.02 -6.70 5.92
N ILE A 59 -0.15 -5.82 4.95
CA ILE A 59 -1.32 -4.93 4.91
C ILE A 59 -2.60 -5.75 4.76
N LEU A 60 -2.61 -6.72 3.86
CA LEU A 60 -3.78 -7.57 3.64
C LEU A 60 -4.10 -8.40 4.87
N TRP A 61 -3.07 -8.92 5.53
CA TRP A 61 -3.26 -9.68 6.75
C TRP A 61 -3.90 -8.83 7.85
N GLU A 62 -3.38 -7.62 8.04
CA GLU A 62 -3.94 -6.70 9.04
C GLU A 62 -5.38 -6.35 8.71
N ASP A 63 -5.67 -6.14 7.44
CA ASP A 63 -7.02 -5.84 7.01
C ASP A 63 -7.97 -7.01 7.26
N GLU A 64 -7.52 -8.22 6.99
CA GLU A 64 -8.32 -9.41 7.21
C GLU A 64 -8.68 -9.57 8.68
N MET A 65 -7.73 -9.29 9.56
CA MET A 65 -7.97 -9.36 11.00
C MET A 65 -8.96 -8.30 11.46
N ALA A 66 -8.96 -7.14 10.81
CA ALA A 66 -9.85 -6.04 11.16
C ALA A 66 -11.25 -6.17 10.52
N THR A 67 -11.36 -6.88 9.42
CA THR A 67 -12.59 -6.95 8.62
C THR A 67 -13.76 -7.58 9.38
N LYS A 68 -13.48 -8.30 10.44
CA LYS A 68 -14.53 -8.85 11.30
C LYS A 68 -15.43 -7.77 11.87
N TYR A 69 -14.91 -6.56 11.97
CA TYR A 69 -15.60 -5.45 12.63
C TYR A 69 -15.88 -4.29 11.69
N LYS A 70 -15.47 -4.39 10.44
CA LYS A 70 -15.52 -3.26 9.56
C LYS A 70 -15.84 -3.70 8.14
N LEU A 71 -16.92 -3.16 7.61
CA LEU A 71 -17.32 -3.43 6.24
C LEU A 71 -17.04 -2.22 5.38
N CYS A 72 -16.31 -2.43 4.30
CA CYS A 72 -16.15 -1.42 3.29
C CYS A 72 -16.92 -1.86 2.06
N ARG A 73 -17.84 -1.03 1.60
CA ARG A 73 -18.63 -1.33 0.42
C ARG A 73 -18.14 -0.45 -0.71
N ALA A 74 -17.69 -1.10 -1.73
CA ALA A 74 -17.27 -0.37 -2.92
C ALA A 74 -18.47 -0.05 -3.79
#